data_4b0e366cb23b8638acbc1cb7f14b03de
#
_entry.id   4b0e366cb23b8638acbc1cb7f14b03de
#
_cell.length_a   1.000
_cell.length_b   1.000
_cell.length_c   1.000
_cell.angle_alpha   90.00
_cell.angle_beta   90.00
_cell.angle_gamma   90.00
#
_symmetry.space_group_name_H-M   'P 1'
#
loop_
_entity.id
_entity.type
_entity.pdbx_description
1 polymer ?
#
loop_
_entity_poly.entity_id
_entity_poly.type
_entity_poly.pdbx_seq_one_letter_code
_entity_poly.pdbx_strand_id
1 'polypeptide(L)'
;LTIYAERLARGLVARGHQVTVLTSRFDRSCPIESVRDGVRIVRAPVLFRVSKGVIMPTFGWLATRLVREHDIVSLHLPQFDAAGVAARGRLFGRPTVLTYHCDLKLPPGPFNRLVNQVVHVMNRAAGLLASRVVAYTRDFADHSPFLRTYRRKIEVIPPPVELPEVGAGAAAAFAKMHGLDGRRPVIGMAARLASEKGVEVLLHALPHVLNAYPGACVVFAGQYRNVLGEEAYARQLEPLFRQHEERWEFLGVLNPMQMAALYPALDVIVVPSLNSTESFGLVQVEAMLCGTPSIASDLPGVRQPVLQTGMGKVVPVGDSEALAQAIIDVVDNRDDYVRPRQEIVERWNRERTAAEYEALFERLLAPHH
;
A
#
# COMPACT_ATOMS: atom_id res chain seq x y z
N LEU A 1 0.44 3.05 -3.69
CA LEU A 1 0.39 4.50 -3.90
C LEU A 1 -0.88 4.89 -4.67
N THR A 2 -1.15 4.29 -5.84
CA THR A 2 -2.31 4.65 -6.70
C THR A 2 -3.65 4.51 -5.97
N ILE A 3 -3.91 3.39 -5.30
CA ILE A 3 -5.14 3.14 -4.53
C ILE A 3 -5.33 4.19 -3.43
N TYR A 4 -4.26 4.53 -2.72
CA TYR A 4 -4.31 5.58 -1.71
C TYR A 4 -4.71 6.93 -2.29
N ALA A 5 -4.02 7.37 -3.35
CA ALA A 5 -4.28 8.66 -3.98
C ALA A 5 -5.70 8.75 -4.57
N GLU A 6 -6.20 7.67 -5.15
CA GLU A 6 -7.58 7.57 -5.66
C GLU A 6 -8.61 7.69 -4.52
N ARG A 7 -8.45 6.92 -3.45
CA ARG A 7 -9.37 6.95 -2.29
C ARG A 7 -9.37 8.32 -1.61
N LEU A 8 -8.19 8.93 -1.41
CA LEU A 8 -8.08 10.28 -0.85
C LEU A 8 -8.75 11.32 -1.75
N ALA A 9 -8.46 11.29 -3.06
CA ALA A 9 -9.05 12.23 -4.02
C ALA A 9 -10.59 12.15 -4.03
N ARG A 10 -11.15 10.95 -4.07
CA ARG A 10 -12.61 10.73 -3.98
C ARG A 10 -13.19 11.19 -2.65
N GLY A 11 -12.47 10.97 -1.55
CA GLY A 11 -12.89 11.44 -0.22
C GLY A 11 -12.96 12.96 -0.15
N LEU A 12 -11.97 13.66 -0.70
CA LEU A 12 -11.95 15.13 -0.77
C LEU A 12 -13.04 15.69 -1.69
N VAL A 13 -13.28 15.05 -2.85
CA VAL A 13 -14.40 15.43 -3.74
C VAL A 13 -15.75 15.29 -3.02
N ALA A 14 -15.96 14.21 -2.28
CA ALA A 14 -17.19 14.00 -1.51
C ALA A 14 -17.40 15.07 -0.41
N ARG A 15 -16.34 15.77 0.01
CA ARG A 15 -16.37 16.90 0.95
C ARG A 15 -16.47 18.27 0.27
N GLY A 16 -16.67 18.31 -1.04
CA GLY A 16 -16.89 19.54 -1.82
C GLY A 16 -15.63 20.17 -2.42
N HIS A 17 -14.46 19.54 -2.31
CA HIS A 17 -13.23 20.06 -2.90
C HIS A 17 -13.13 19.76 -4.39
N GLN A 18 -12.52 20.69 -5.15
CA GLN A 18 -12.12 20.46 -6.54
C GLN A 18 -10.73 19.79 -6.56
N VAL A 19 -10.69 18.54 -6.99
CA VAL A 19 -9.45 17.76 -6.98
C VAL A 19 -8.97 17.49 -8.41
N THR A 20 -7.70 17.84 -8.67
CA THR A 20 -7.01 17.51 -9.92
C THR A 20 -5.81 16.62 -9.65
N VAL A 21 -5.77 15.45 -10.29
CA VAL A 21 -4.64 14.52 -10.23
C VAL A 21 -3.78 14.66 -11.46
N LEU A 22 -2.51 15.08 -11.29
CA LEU A 22 -1.50 15.06 -12.37
C LEU A 22 -0.73 13.74 -12.30
N THR A 23 -0.76 12.97 -13.38
CA THR A 23 -0.09 11.67 -13.47
C THR A 23 0.54 11.45 -14.85
N SER A 24 1.27 10.34 -15.03
CA SER A 24 1.80 9.95 -16.34
C SER A 24 0.72 9.32 -17.22
N ARG A 25 0.76 9.59 -18.52
CA ARG A 25 -0.01 8.86 -19.53
C ARG A 25 0.69 7.53 -19.83
N PHE A 26 0.62 6.62 -18.87
CA PHE A 26 1.29 5.32 -18.95
C PHE A 26 0.77 4.46 -20.10
N ASP A 27 -0.54 4.49 -20.32
CA ASP A 27 -1.23 3.84 -21.45
C ASP A 27 -1.67 4.92 -22.44
N ARG A 28 -1.23 4.79 -23.69
CA ARG A 28 -1.57 5.73 -24.78
C ARG A 28 -3.04 5.68 -25.18
N SER A 29 -3.78 4.64 -24.84
CA SER A 29 -5.23 4.54 -25.04
C SER A 29 -6.01 5.48 -24.13
N CYS A 30 -5.45 5.83 -22.94
CA CYS A 30 -6.07 6.74 -22.01
C CYS A 30 -6.09 8.20 -22.58
N PRO A 31 -7.18 8.97 -22.41
CA PRO A 31 -7.22 10.37 -22.79
C PRO A 31 -6.25 11.22 -21.96
N ILE A 32 -5.79 12.34 -22.51
CA ILE A 32 -4.89 13.28 -21.79
C ILE A 32 -5.59 13.88 -20.57
N GLU A 33 -6.86 14.25 -20.72
CA GLU A 33 -7.70 14.72 -19.62
C GLU A 33 -8.99 13.88 -19.54
N SER A 34 -9.44 13.61 -18.32
CA SER A 34 -10.71 12.94 -18.05
C SER A 34 -11.21 13.29 -16.65
N VAL A 35 -12.50 13.09 -16.40
CA VAL A 35 -13.09 13.17 -15.07
C VAL A 35 -13.58 11.77 -14.69
N ARG A 36 -13.25 11.33 -13.49
CA ARG A 36 -13.72 10.07 -12.91
C ARG A 36 -14.08 10.30 -11.45
N ASP A 37 -15.29 9.93 -11.06
CA ASP A 37 -15.82 10.11 -9.68
C ASP A 37 -15.64 11.57 -9.17
N GLY A 38 -15.84 12.58 -10.04
CA GLY A 38 -15.66 13.99 -9.72
C GLY A 38 -14.20 14.47 -9.70
N VAL A 39 -13.22 13.57 -9.81
CA VAL A 39 -11.79 13.91 -9.85
C VAL A 39 -11.36 14.21 -11.28
N ARG A 40 -10.79 15.38 -11.53
CA ARG A 40 -10.14 15.72 -12.80
C ARG A 40 -8.78 15.04 -12.87
N ILE A 41 -8.53 14.26 -13.92
CA ILE A 41 -7.27 13.55 -14.14
C ILE A 41 -6.57 14.13 -15.35
N VAL A 42 -5.38 14.69 -15.14
CA VAL A 42 -4.50 15.25 -16.21
C VAL A 42 -3.31 14.32 -16.37
N ARG A 43 -3.08 13.83 -17.58
CA ARG A 43 -2.01 12.86 -17.88
C ARG A 43 -0.93 13.49 -18.73
N ALA A 44 0.28 13.61 -18.16
CA ALA A 44 1.44 14.07 -18.90
C ALA A 44 1.91 12.99 -19.89
N PRO A 45 2.10 13.32 -21.18
CA PRO A 45 2.61 12.38 -22.17
C PRO A 45 3.99 11.84 -21.78
N VAL A 46 4.14 10.51 -21.90
CA VAL A 46 5.40 9.80 -21.64
C VAL A 46 6.18 9.71 -22.96
N LEU A 47 7.41 10.23 -22.98
CA LEU A 47 8.31 10.13 -24.11
C LEU A 47 8.97 8.75 -24.15
N PHE A 48 9.61 8.35 -23.06
CA PHE A 48 10.20 7.01 -22.89
C PHE A 48 10.27 6.60 -21.41
N ARG A 49 10.54 5.33 -21.17
CA ARG A 49 10.64 4.73 -19.82
C ARG A 49 12.09 4.49 -19.46
N VAL A 50 12.46 4.74 -18.20
CA VAL A 50 13.78 4.44 -17.64
C VAL A 50 13.58 3.66 -16.35
N SER A 51 13.91 2.36 -16.36
CA SER A 51 13.63 1.47 -15.22
C SER A 51 12.13 1.51 -14.82
N LYS A 52 11.84 1.73 -13.56
CA LYS A 52 10.45 1.91 -13.05
C LYS A 52 9.92 3.36 -13.21
N GLY A 53 10.73 4.30 -13.74
CA GLY A 53 10.36 5.70 -13.96
C GLY A 53 9.97 6.01 -15.41
N VAL A 54 9.46 7.23 -15.61
CA VAL A 54 9.04 7.75 -16.92
C VAL A 54 9.60 9.17 -17.15
N ILE A 55 9.93 9.48 -18.39
CA ILE A 55 10.35 10.85 -18.79
C ILE A 55 9.17 11.53 -19.49
N MET A 56 8.76 12.68 -18.94
CA MET A 56 7.60 13.44 -19.36
C MET A 56 8.02 14.90 -19.62
N PRO A 57 8.42 15.28 -20.84
CA PRO A 57 8.95 16.63 -21.12
C PRO A 57 7.97 17.78 -20.79
N THR A 58 6.66 17.54 -20.93
CA THR A 58 5.62 18.54 -20.66
C THR A 58 5.22 18.63 -19.18
N PHE A 59 5.71 17.72 -18.33
CA PHE A 59 5.31 17.64 -16.92
C PHE A 59 5.55 18.97 -16.17
N GLY A 60 6.71 19.58 -16.36
CA GLY A 60 7.06 20.83 -15.68
C GLY A 60 6.11 21.99 -16.02
N TRP A 61 5.67 22.10 -17.27
CA TRP A 61 4.69 23.09 -17.70
C TRP A 61 3.31 22.80 -17.12
N LEU A 62 2.84 21.55 -17.22
CA LEU A 62 1.57 21.12 -16.63
C LEU A 62 1.53 21.35 -15.11
N ALA A 63 2.59 20.98 -14.41
CA ALA A 63 2.72 21.19 -12.97
C ALA A 63 2.66 22.69 -12.62
N THR A 64 3.34 23.57 -13.41
CA THR A 64 3.31 25.02 -13.19
C THR A 64 1.89 25.56 -13.35
N ARG A 65 1.18 25.17 -14.41
CA ARG A 65 -0.20 25.58 -14.66
C ARG A 65 -1.11 25.15 -13.50
N LEU A 66 -1.08 23.86 -13.14
CA LEU A 66 -1.95 23.33 -12.11
C LEU A 66 -1.65 23.87 -10.70
N VAL A 67 -0.38 24.08 -10.35
CA VAL A 67 -0.02 24.71 -9.06
C VAL A 67 -0.59 26.13 -8.95
N ARG A 68 -0.67 26.88 -10.05
CA ARG A 68 -1.26 28.23 -10.05
C ARG A 68 -2.79 28.21 -9.98
N GLU A 69 -3.43 27.17 -10.52
CA GLU A 69 -4.88 26.99 -10.54
C GLU A 69 -5.45 26.50 -9.19
N HIS A 70 -4.62 25.95 -8.28
CA HIS A 70 -5.07 25.32 -7.04
C HIS A 70 -4.52 26.00 -5.80
N ASP A 71 -5.21 25.85 -4.66
CA ASP A 71 -4.82 26.46 -3.39
C ASP A 71 -3.79 25.64 -2.62
N ILE A 72 -3.84 24.32 -2.76
CA ILE A 72 -2.96 23.34 -2.09
C ILE A 72 -2.33 22.41 -3.12
N VAL A 73 -1.07 22.07 -2.87
CA VAL A 73 -0.34 21.03 -3.60
C VAL A 73 -0.19 19.79 -2.71
N SER A 74 -0.72 18.66 -3.15
CA SER A 74 -0.54 17.36 -2.49
C SER A 74 0.43 16.49 -3.29
N LEU A 75 1.54 16.10 -2.68
CA LEU A 75 2.58 15.26 -3.28
C LEU A 75 2.62 13.88 -2.63
N HIS A 76 2.82 12.86 -3.43
CA HIS A 76 2.89 11.47 -2.99
C HIS A 76 4.29 10.88 -3.28
N LEU A 77 5.08 10.64 -2.24
CA LEU A 77 6.48 10.19 -2.36
C LEU A 77 6.61 8.67 -2.04
N PRO A 78 7.62 7.98 -2.61
CA PRO A 78 8.77 8.51 -3.37
C PRO A 78 8.43 8.86 -4.82
N GLN A 79 9.00 9.98 -5.32
CA GLN A 79 8.77 10.45 -6.69
C GLN A 79 9.93 11.35 -7.16
N PHE A 80 10.39 11.17 -8.40
CA PHE A 80 11.50 11.94 -8.96
C PHE A 80 11.22 13.43 -9.09
N ASP A 81 10.01 13.80 -9.55
CA ASP A 81 9.62 15.19 -9.84
C ASP A 81 9.23 16.00 -8.60
N ALA A 82 9.24 15.39 -7.41
CA ALA A 82 8.71 15.96 -6.18
C ALA A 82 9.33 17.32 -5.82
N ALA A 83 10.66 17.44 -5.90
CA ALA A 83 11.35 18.69 -5.58
C ALA A 83 10.92 19.84 -6.50
N GLY A 84 10.77 19.55 -7.79
CA GLY A 84 10.35 20.53 -8.78
C GLY A 84 8.92 21.02 -8.56
N VAL A 85 8.02 20.14 -8.13
CA VAL A 85 6.63 20.52 -7.80
C VAL A 85 6.56 21.28 -6.49
N ALA A 86 7.27 20.86 -5.45
CA ALA A 86 7.34 21.56 -4.16
C ALA A 86 7.94 22.96 -4.29
N ALA A 87 8.97 23.13 -5.15
CA ALA A 87 9.55 24.44 -5.46
C ALA A 87 8.53 25.39 -6.12
N ARG A 88 7.67 24.88 -7.01
CA ARG A 88 6.58 25.65 -7.59
C ARG A 88 5.54 26.04 -6.55
N GLY A 89 5.16 25.11 -5.67
CA GLY A 89 4.27 25.43 -4.55
C GLY A 89 4.80 26.63 -3.76
N ARG A 90 6.08 26.59 -3.36
CA ARG A 90 6.71 27.70 -2.63
C ARG A 90 6.79 29.00 -3.45
N LEU A 91 7.15 28.90 -4.74
CA LEU A 91 7.26 30.06 -5.64
C LEU A 91 5.92 30.79 -5.83
N PHE A 92 4.82 30.04 -5.93
CA PHE A 92 3.48 30.62 -6.14
C PHE A 92 2.67 30.76 -4.85
N GLY A 93 3.30 30.65 -3.68
CA GLY A 93 2.63 30.80 -2.38
C GLY A 93 1.57 29.73 -2.10
N ARG A 94 1.69 28.54 -2.70
CA ARG A 94 0.76 27.43 -2.50
C ARG A 94 1.35 26.43 -1.51
N PRO A 95 0.73 26.26 -0.33
CA PRO A 95 1.20 25.26 0.64
C PRO A 95 1.30 23.88 0.02
N THR A 96 2.40 23.17 0.32
CA THR A 96 2.64 21.82 -0.19
C THR A 96 2.60 20.83 0.95
N VAL A 97 1.70 19.86 0.86
CA VAL A 97 1.60 18.70 1.76
C VAL A 97 2.20 17.49 1.06
N LEU A 98 3.15 16.84 1.72
CA LEU A 98 3.89 15.71 1.20
C LEU A 98 3.47 14.44 1.95
N THR A 99 2.85 13.47 1.26
CA THR A 99 2.53 12.16 1.83
C THR A 99 3.64 11.17 1.52
N TYR A 100 4.27 10.63 2.55
CA TYR A 100 5.38 9.67 2.40
C TYR A 100 4.89 8.25 2.57
N HIS A 101 4.85 7.49 1.47
CA HIS A 101 4.27 6.15 1.43
C HIS A 101 5.21 5.05 1.91
N CYS A 102 6.51 5.14 1.59
CA CYS A 102 7.48 4.12 1.96
C CYS A 102 8.92 4.60 1.73
N ASP A 103 9.87 3.94 2.37
CA ASP A 103 11.29 4.12 2.05
C ASP A 103 11.61 3.41 0.72
N LEU A 104 12.27 4.11 -0.20
CA LEU A 104 12.66 3.53 -1.48
C LEU A 104 13.91 2.68 -1.31
N LYS A 105 13.80 1.39 -1.63
CA LYS A 105 14.93 0.47 -1.78
C LYS A 105 14.85 -0.20 -3.14
N LEU A 106 15.78 0.12 -4.03
CA LEU A 106 15.90 -0.54 -5.33
C LEU A 106 16.81 -1.76 -5.23
N PRO A 107 16.62 -2.78 -6.10
CA PRO A 107 17.53 -3.93 -6.17
C PRO A 107 18.99 -3.51 -6.34
N PRO A 108 19.96 -4.33 -5.91
CA PRO A 108 21.39 -4.02 -6.05
C PRO A 108 21.81 -3.84 -7.51
N GLY A 109 22.72 -2.89 -7.76
CA GLY A 109 23.27 -2.59 -9.08
C GLY A 109 23.75 -1.15 -9.20
N PRO A 110 24.77 -0.84 -10.01
CA PRO A 110 25.36 0.50 -10.09
C PRO A 110 24.35 1.54 -10.60
N PHE A 111 23.56 1.20 -11.61
CA PHE A 111 22.53 2.06 -12.15
C PHE A 111 21.43 2.34 -11.12
N ASN A 112 20.92 1.29 -10.45
CA ASN A 112 19.89 1.43 -9.40
C ASN A 112 20.41 2.25 -8.21
N ARG A 113 21.70 2.14 -7.88
CA ARG A 113 22.33 2.94 -6.82
C ARG A 113 22.31 4.43 -7.17
N LEU A 114 22.64 4.78 -8.42
CA LEU A 114 22.58 6.17 -8.89
C LEU A 114 21.13 6.69 -8.87
N VAL A 115 20.19 5.93 -9.43
CA VAL A 115 18.76 6.29 -9.42
C VAL A 115 18.26 6.50 -8.00
N ASN A 116 18.61 5.60 -7.08
CA ASN A 116 18.21 5.69 -5.67
C ASN A 116 18.76 6.96 -5.00
N GLN A 117 20.03 7.33 -5.27
CA GLN A 117 20.61 8.58 -4.76
C GLN A 117 19.90 9.82 -5.30
N VAL A 118 19.62 9.86 -6.60
CA VAL A 118 18.93 10.99 -7.23
C VAL A 118 17.52 11.15 -6.66
N VAL A 119 16.75 10.06 -6.55
CA VAL A 119 15.40 10.10 -5.95
C VAL A 119 15.48 10.52 -4.47
N HIS A 120 16.48 10.05 -3.73
CA HIS A 120 16.69 10.47 -2.34
C HIS A 120 16.95 11.98 -2.22
N VAL A 121 17.80 12.55 -3.08
CA VAL A 121 18.07 14.00 -3.10
C VAL A 121 16.81 14.76 -3.45
N MET A 122 16.05 14.33 -4.47
CA MET A 122 14.79 14.96 -4.87
C MET A 122 13.74 14.90 -3.76
N ASN A 123 13.58 13.76 -3.12
CA ASN A 123 12.66 13.61 -1.99
C ASN A 123 13.06 14.50 -0.80
N ARG A 124 14.36 14.58 -0.47
CA ARG A 124 14.85 15.48 0.58
C ARG A 124 14.61 16.94 0.25
N ALA A 125 14.87 17.37 -0.96
CA ALA A 125 14.56 18.74 -1.39
C ALA A 125 13.06 19.03 -1.32
N ALA A 126 12.21 18.09 -1.73
CA ALA A 126 10.76 18.20 -1.58
C ALA A 126 10.34 18.34 -0.09
N GLY A 127 10.90 17.53 0.81
CA GLY A 127 10.64 17.61 2.23
C GLY A 127 11.06 18.94 2.88
N LEU A 128 12.17 19.52 2.42
CA LEU A 128 12.60 20.87 2.86
C LEU A 128 11.60 21.94 2.45
N LEU A 129 11.12 21.88 1.22
CA LEU A 129 10.22 22.86 0.62
C LEU A 129 8.76 22.68 1.04
N ALA A 130 8.36 21.46 1.45
CA ALA A 130 7.00 21.17 1.89
C ALA A 130 6.63 21.91 3.18
N SER A 131 5.36 22.29 3.28
CA SER A 131 4.76 22.89 4.49
C SER A 131 4.58 21.83 5.58
N ARG A 132 4.06 20.67 5.24
CA ARG A 132 3.87 19.51 6.13
C ARG A 132 4.22 18.21 5.41
N VAL A 133 4.53 17.18 6.22
CA VAL A 133 4.83 15.81 5.76
C VAL A 133 3.91 14.85 6.48
N VAL A 134 3.11 14.11 5.74
CA VAL A 134 2.17 13.14 6.27
C VAL A 134 2.80 11.75 6.28
N ALA A 135 2.67 11.06 7.41
CA ALA A 135 3.01 9.66 7.61
C ALA A 135 1.76 8.89 8.08
N TYR A 136 1.68 7.60 7.80
CA TYR A 136 0.52 6.77 8.15
C TYR A 136 0.43 6.47 9.64
N THR A 137 1.58 6.33 10.31
CA THR A 137 1.68 6.01 11.73
C THR A 137 2.85 6.77 12.36
N ARG A 138 2.75 7.01 13.65
CA ARG A 138 3.87 7.58 14.44
C ARG A 138 5.06 6.62 14.44
N ASP A 139 4.80 5.33 14.56
CA ASP A 139 5.83 4.29 14.56
C ASP A 139 6.68 4.32 13.28
N PHE A 140 6.06 4.40 12.10
CA PHE A 140 6.79 4.55 10.84
C PHE A 140 7.54 5.88 10.76
N ALA A 141 6.93 6.97 11.22
CA ALA A 141 7.56 8.30 11.23
C ALA A 141 8.82 8.35 12.09
N ASP A 142 8.83 7.66 13.23
CA ASP A 142 9.95 7.66 14.16
C ASP A 142 11.11 6.74 13.74
N HIS A 143 10.85 5.78 12.81
CA HIS A 143 11.87 4.82 12.35
C HIS A 143 12.37 5.10 10.93
N SER A 144 11.58 5.74 10.05
CA SER A 144 12.03 6.07 8.70
C SER A 144 13.16 7.11 8.70
N PRO A 145 14.31 6.83 8.05
CA PRO A 145 15.41 7.79 7.94
C PRO A 145 15.01 9.10 7.28
N PHE A 146 14.06 9.06 6.32
CA PHE A 146 13.53 10.24 5.66
C PHE A 146 12.67 11.06 6.62
N LEU A 147 11.67 10.46 7.24
CA LEU A 147 10.70 11.14 8.09
C LEU A 147 11.35 11.74 9.35
N ARG A 148 12.32 11.06 9.94
CA ARG A 148 13.09 11.57 11.09
C ARG A 148 13.77 12.91 10.82
N THR A 149 14.13 13.20 9.56
CA THR A 149 14.72 14.48 9.17
C THR A 149 13.71 15.63 9.28
N TYR A 150 12.41 15.34 9.16
CA TYR A 150 11.35 16.35 9.13
C TYR A 150 10.39 16.28 10.32
N ARG A 151 10.84 15.79 11.48
CA ARG A 151 10.01 15.56 12.69
C ARG A 151 9.07 16.73 13.05
N ARG A 152 9.52 17.97 12.88
CA ARG A 152 8.72 19.18 13.18
C ARG A 152 7.60 19.43 12.17
N LYS A 153 7.63 18.78 11.00
CA LYS A 153 6.62 18.93 9.93
C LYS A 153 5.69 17.72 9.86
N ILE A 154 5.91 16.68 10.67
CA ILE A 154 5.15 15.44 10.60
C ILE A 154 3.74 15.65 11.14
N GLU A 155 2.78 15.29 10.29
CA GLU A 155 1.40 15.01 10.65
C GLU A 155 1.15 13.50 10.48
N VAL A 156 0.44 12.90 11.43
CA VAL A 156 0.08 11.48 11.34
C VAL A 156 -1.36 11.39 10.90
N ILE A 157 -1.59 10.92 9.67
CA ILE A 157 -2.93 10.72 9.10
C ILE A 157 -2.99 9.27 8.59
N PRO A 158 -3.87 8.45 9.17
CA PRO A 158 -4.02 7.05 8.77
C PRO A 158 -4.47 6.94 7.31
N PRO A 159 -4.08 5.85 6.60
CA PRO A 159 -4.43 5.70 5.20
C PRO A 159 -5.94 5.46 5.00
N PRO A 160 -6.49 5.89 3.85
CA PRO A 160 -7.89 5.67 3.52
C PRO A 160 -8.13 4.20 3.18
N VAL A 161 -8.77 3.47 4.07
CA VAL A 161 -9.20 2.09 3.80
C VAL A 161 -10.65 2.08 3.36
N GLU A 162 -10.91 1.40 2.27
CA GLU A 162 -12.26 1.22 1.72
C GLU A 162 -12.32 -0.16 1.07
N LEU A 163 -13.35 -0.90 1.39
CA LEU A 163 -13.64 -2.18 0.75
C LEU A 163 -15.12 -2.19 0.37
N PRO A 164 -15.48 -2.55 -0.88
CA PRO A 164 -16.86 -2.64 -1.28
C PRO A 164 -17.60 -3.71 -0.49
N GLU A 165 -18.89 -3.48 -0.24
CA GLU A 165 -19.76 -4.50 0.33
C GLU A 165 -20.09 -5.56 -0.72
N VAL A 166 -20.05 -6.81 -0.31
CA VAL A 166 -20.41 -7.97 -1.14
C VAL A 166 -21.63 -8.67 -0.54
N GLY A 167 -22.45 -9.26 -1.39
CA GLY A 167 -23.66 -9.95 -0.95
C GLY A 167 -23.37 -11.17 -0.06
N ALA A 168 -24.35 -11.55 0.70
CA ALA A 168 -24.31 -12.79 1.49
C ALA A 168 -24.01 -13.99 0.57
N GLY A 169 -23.05 -14.82 0.95
CA GLY A 169 -22.60 -15.97 0.15
C GLY A 169 -21.51 -15.68 -0.88
N ALA A 170 -21.10 -14.43 -1.09
CA ALA A 170 -20.01 -14.12 -2.03
C ALA A 170 -18.69 -14.81 -1.67
N ALA A 171 -18.36 -14.91 -0.38
CA ALA A 171 -17.20 -15.64 0.11
C ALA A 171 -17.29 -17.13 -0.18
N ALA A 172 -18.43 -17.76 0.07
CA ALA A 172 -18.65 -19.17 -0.22
C ALA A 172 -18.60 -19.46 -1.74
N ALA A 173 -19.20 -18.60 -2.55
CA ALA A 173 -19.11 -18.70 -4.01
C ALA A 173 -17.66 -18.56 -4.51
N PHE A 174 -16.91 -17.63 -3.93
CA PHE A 174 -15.48 -17.45 -4.23
C PHE A 174 -14.66 -18.69 -3.83
N ALA A 175 -14.85 -19.18 -2.61
CA ALA A 175 -14.18 -20.38 -2.13
C ALA A 175 -14.46 -21.60 -3.03
N LYS A 176 -15.72 -21.80 -3.41
CA LYS A 176 -16.12 -22.87 -4.32
C LYS A 176 -15.48 -22.73 -5.71
N MET A 177 -15.49 -21.52 -6.27
CA MET A 177 -14.88 -21.23 -7.58
C MET A 177 -13.39 -21.57 -7.62
N HIS A 178 -12.68 -21.36 -6.52
CA HIS A 178 -11.24 -21.57 -6.39
C HIS A 178 -10.87 -22.87 -5.65
N GLY A 179 -11.82 -23.81 -5.48
CA GLY A 179 -11.55 -25.11 -4.90
C GLY A 179 -11.01 -25.06 -3.46
N LEU A 180 -11.42 -24.04 -2.69
CA LEU A 180 -11.00 -23.85 -1.30
C LEU A 180 -11.89 -24.59 -0.31
N ASP A 181 -13.02 -25.13 -0.77
CA ASP A 181 -13.94 -25.90 0.06
C ASP A 181 -13.26 -27.12 0.68
N GLY A 182 -13.39 -27.26 1.98
CA GLY A 182 -12.76 -28.34 2.74
C GLY A 182 -11.25 -28.19 2.98
N ARG A 183 -10.61 -27.15 2.42
CA ARG A 183 -9.21 -26.81 2.75
C ARG A 183 -9.19 -25.94 3.99
N ARG A 184 -8.42 -26.32 5.01
CA ARG A 184 -8.26 -25.54 6.24
C ARG A 184 -6.88 -25.75 6.85
N PRO A 185 -6.22 -24.66 7.31
CA PRO A 185 -6.57 -23.27 7.07
C PRO A 185 -6.33 -22.81 5.64
N VAL A 186 -7.11 -21.84 5.18
CA VAL A 186 -6.84 -21.06 3.96
C VAL A 186 -6.03 -19.82 4.34
N ILE A 187 -4.77 -19.79 3.94
CA ILE A 187 -3.81 -18.74 4.26
C ILE A 187 -3.76 -17.78 3.06
N GLY A 188 -4.10 -16.52 3.27
CA GLY A 188 -4.05 -15.50 2.23
C GLY A 188 -2.73 -14.71 2.21
N MET A 189 -2.23 -14.40 1.03
CA MET A 189 -1.21 -13.39 0.81
C MET A 189 -1.62 -12.48 -0.35
N ALA A 190 -1.76 -11.18 -0.09
CA ALA A 190 -2.18 -10.21 -1.11
C ALA A 190 -1.05 -9.22 -1.41
N ALA A 191 -0.28 -9.48 -2.47
CA ALA A 191 0.89 -8.69 -2.84
C ALA A 191 1.30 -8.91 -4.31
N ARG A 192 2.22 -8.09 -4.82
CA ARG A 192 3.01 -8.46 -6.00
C ARG A 192 4.06 -9.50 -5.60
N LEU A 193 4.43 -10.39 -6.51
CA LEU A 193 5.57 -11.30 -6.33
C LEU A 193 6.86 -10.49 -6.41
N ALA A 194 7.29 -9.94 -5.28
CA ALA A 194 8.45 -9.07 -5.18
C ALA A 194 9.25 -9.39 -3.92
N SER A 195 10.56 -9.26 -4.03
CA SER A 195 11.51 -9.71 -3.00
C SER A 195 11.30 -9.05 -1.64
N GLU A 196 10.81 -7.80 -1.63
CA GLU A 196 10.49 -7.10 -0.38
C GLU A 196 9.26 -7.65 0.37
N LYS A 197 8.45 -8.50 -0.28
CA LYS A 197 7.20 -9.04 0.28
C LYS A 197 7.38 -10.32 1.10
N GLY A 198 8.56 -10.97 1.02
CA GLY A 198 8.88 -12.12 1.84
C GLY A 198 8.06 -13.36 1.52
N VAL A 199 7.79 -13.62 0.23
CA VAL A 199 7.03 -14.80 -0.21
C VAL A 199 7.75 -16.09 0.17
N GLU A 200 9.08 -16.09 0.14
CA GLU A 200 9.92 -17.19 0.60
C GLU A 200 9.70 -17.53 2.08
N VAL A 201 9.42 -16.53 2.91
CA VAL A 201 9.18 -16.76 4.35
C VAL A 201 7.91 -17.63 4.54
N LEU A 202 6.85 -17.33 3.79
CA LEU A 202 5.64 -18.13 3.82
C LEU A 202 5.83 -19.52 3.20
N LEU A 203 6.60 -19.61 2.09
CA LEU A 203 6.93 -20.91 1.48
C LEU A 203 7.72 -21.81 2.44
N HIS A 204 8.66 -21.25 3.20
CA HIS A 204 9.39 -22.00 4.24
C HIS A 204 8.56 -22.28 5.50
N ALA A 205 7.57 -21.46 5.82
CA ALA A 205 6.65 -21.70 6.92
C ALA A 205 5.64 -22.83 6.60
N LEU A 206 5.25 -22.98 5.34
CA LEU A 206 4.17 -23.88 4.91
C LEU A 206 4.38 -25.35 5.33
N PRO A 207 5.56 -25.98 5.24
CA PRO A 207 5.77 -27.34 5.73
C PRO A 207 5.44 -27.53 7.21
N HIS A 208 5.77 -26.55 8.05
CA HIS A 208 5.45 -26.58 9.48
C HIS A 208 3.94 -26.49 9.74
N VAL A 209 3.25 -25.64 8.96
CA VAL A 209 1.78 -25.56 9.02
C VAL A 209 1.12 -26.84 8.54
N LEU A 210 1.63 -27.47 7.46
CA LEU A 210 1.11 -28.72 6.92
C LEU A 210 1.28 -29.90 7.87
N ASN A 211 2.29 -29.89 8.73
CA ASN A 211 2.44 -30.89 9.79
C ASN A 211 1.30 -30.83 10.82
N ALA A 212 0.83 -29.63 11.16
CA ALA A 212 -0.30 -29.43 12.08
C ALA A 212 -1.65 -29.55 11.33
N TYR A 213 -1.72 -29.03 10.12
CA TYR A 213 -2.92 -28.97 9.29
C TYR A 213 -2.66 -29.52 7.88
N PRO A 214 -2.78 -30.84 7.65
CA PRO A 214 -2.53 -31.45 6.34
C PRO A 214 -3.43 -30.90 5.21
N GLY A 215 -4.57 -30.30 5.56
CA GLY A 215 -5.49 -29.64 4.62
C GLY A 215 -5.18 -28.19 4.30
N ALA A 216 -4.15 -27.60 4.90
CA ALA A 216 -3.79 -26.21 4.69
C ALA A 216 -3.47 -25.88 3.22
N CYS A 217 -3.82 -24.66 2.79
CA CYS A 217 -3.44 -24.13 1.50
C CYS A 217 -3.15 -22.64 1.58
N VAL A 218 -2.36 -22.15 0.62
CA VAL A 218 -2.08 -20.73 0.42
C VAL A 218 -2.76 -20.23 -0.84
N VAL A 219 -3.40 -19.07 -0.75
CA VAL A 219 -3.91 -18.34 -1.91
C VAL A 219 -3.16 -17.02 -2.05
N PHE A 220 -2.59 -16.80 -3.22
CA PHE A 220 -1.81 -15.60 -3.53
C PHE A 220 -2.57 -14.70 -4.50
N ALA A 221 -3.01 -13.55 -4.02
CA ALA A 221 -3.70 -12.52 -4.81
C ALA A 221 -2.76 -11.39 -5.18
N GLY A 222 -2.56 -11.16 -6.48
CA GLY A 222 -1.73 -10.08 -7.02
C GLY A 222 -0.92 -10.48 -8.23
N GLN A 223 -0.18 -9.52 -8.78
CA GLN A 223 0.67 -9.78 -9.93
C GLN A 223 1.83 -10.70 -9.53
N TYR A 224 1.90 -11.87 -10.15
CA TYR A 224 2.96 -12.87 -9.91
C TYR A 224 3.78 -13.19 -11.17
N ARG A 225 3.30 -12.80 -12.36
CA ARG A 225 4.04 -12.95 -13.62
C ARG A 225 4.46 -11.59 -14.15
N ASN A 226 5.65 -11.54 -14.77
CA ASN A 226 6.18 -10.34 -15.43
C ASN A 226 6.21 -9.11 -14.47
N VAL A 227 6.54 -9.33 -13.19
CA VAL A 227 6.73 -8.24 -12.24
C VAL A 227 8.06 -7.56 -12.56
N LEU A 228 7.99 -6.31 -12.96
CA LEU A 228 9.14 -5.55 -13.46
C LEU A 228 10.28 -5.50 -12.44
N GLY A 229 11.44 -6.06 -12.82
CA GLY A 229 12.64 -6.09 -12.00
C GLY A 229 12.69 -7.20 -10.94
N GLU A 230 11.73 -8.15 -10.96
CA GLU A 230 11.64 -9.26 -10.02
C GLU A 230 11.81 -10.63 -10.71
N GLU A 231 12.26 -10.65 -11.98
CA GLU A 231 12.41 -11.88 -12.76
C GLU A 231 13.41 -12.87 -12.14
N ALA A 232 14.48 -12.36 -11.53
CA ALA A 232 15.46 -13.19 -10.83
C ALA A 232 14.87 -13.82 -9.56
N TYR A 233 14.12 -13.03 -8.79
CA TYR A 233 13.43 -13.49 -7.60
C TYR A 233 12.37 -14.55 -7.92
N ALA A 234 11.56 -14.33 -8.95
CA ALA A 234 10.57 -15.30 -9.39
C ALA A 234 11.21 -16.66 -9.77
N ARG A 235 12.34 -16.63 -10.50
CA ARG A 235 13.10 -17.86 -10.83
C ARG A 235 13.67 -18.54 -9.60
N GLN A 236 14.14 -17.78 -8.61
CA GLN A 236 14.65 -18.34 -7.34
C GLN A 236 13.56 -19.10 -6.58
N LEU A 237 12.32 -18.62 -6.62
CA LEU A 237 11.20 -19.23 -5.89
C LEU A 237 10.55 -20.41 -6.65
N GLU A 238 10.78 -20.55 -7.94
CA GLU A 238 10.15 -21.59 -8.77
C GLU A 238 10.28 -23.01 -8.20
N PRO A 239 11.45 -23.48 -7.70
CA PRO A 239 11.58 -24.79 -7.10
C PRO A 239 10.71 -24.97 -5.84
N LEU A 240 10.57 -23.91 -5.02
CA LEU A 240 9.74 -23.95 -3.81
C LEU A 240 8.24 -23.99 -4.18
N PHE A 241 7.81 -23.25 -5.19
CA PHE A 241 6.45 -23.35 -5.68
C PHE A 241 6.12 -24.74 -6.22
N ARG A 242 7.03 -25.38 -6.97
CA ARG A 242 6.83 -26.76 -7.46
C ARG A 242 6.70 -27.77 -6.32
N GLN A 243 7.46 -27.58 -5.22
CA GLN A 243 7.38 -28.44 -4.04
C GLN A 243 6.00 -28.36 -3.37
N HIS A 244 5.30 -27.24 -3.50
CA HIS A 244 4.01 -26.97 -2.85
C HIS A 244 2.88 -26.72 -3.87
N GLU A 245 3.01 -27.22 -5.10
CA GLU A 245 2.08 -26.94 -6.22
C GLU A 245 0.61 -27.22 -5.86
N GLU A 246 0.33 -28.31 -5.15
CA GLU A 246 -1.03 -28.68 -4.73
C GLU A 246 -1.59 -27.82 -3.58
N ARG A 247 -0.73 -27.06 -2.91
CA ARG A 247 -1.05 -26.27 -1.71
C ARG A 247 -0.96 -24.77 -1.91
N TRP A 248 -0.55 -24.34 -3.09
CA TRP A 248 -0.34 -22.92 -3.44
C TRP A 248 -1.10 -22.55 -4.70
N GLU A 249 -2.06 -21.63 -4.57
CA GLU A 249 -2.87 -21.16 -5.70
C GLU A 249 -2.59 -19.68 -6.00
N PHE A 250 -2.30 -19.38 -7.26
CA PHE A 250 -2.14 -18.01 -7.75
C PHE A 250 -3.45 -17.50 -8.36
N LEU A 251 -4.09 -16.55 -7.70
CA LEU A 251 -5.35 -15.95 -8.15
C LEU A 251 -5.17 -14.82 -9.18
N GLY A 252 -3.93 -14.33 -9.37
CA GLY A 252 -3.68 -13.16 -10.19
C GLY A 252 -4.18 -11.86 -9.56
N VAL A 253 -4.29 -10.82 -10.39
CA VAL A 253 -4.77 -9.51 -9.93
C VAL A 253 -6.29 -9.53 -9.81
N LEU A 254 -6.78 -9.36 -8.60
CA LEU A 254 -8.21 -9.30 -8.29
C LEU A 254 -8.70 -7.85 -8.28
N ASN A 255 -9.92 -7.63 -8.73
CA ASN A 255 -10.61 -6.36 -8.59
C ASN A 255 -11.13 -6.15 -7.14
N PRO A 256 -11.55 -4.93 -6.75
CA PRO A 256 -12.00 -4.67 -5.38
C PRO A 256 -13.16 -5.56 -4.89
N MET A 257 -14.11 -5.94 -5.77
CA MET A 257 -15.22 -6.84 -5.42
C MET A 257 -14.73 -8.26 -5.16
N GLN A 258 -13.79 -8.75 -6.00
CA GLN A 258 -13.18 -10.05 -5.80
C GLN A 258 -12.32 -10.09 -4.53
N MET A 259 -11.58 -9.01 -4.22
CA MET A 259 -10.85 -8.91 -2.96
C MET A 259 -11.79 -8.94 -1.75
N ALA A 260 -12.94 -8.24 -1.82
CA ALA A 260 -13.94 -8.26 -0.77
C ALA A 260 -14.58 -9.65 -0.57
N ALA A 261 -14.66 -10.47 -1.61
CA ALA A 261 -15.12 -11.86 -1.52
C ALA A 261 -14.02 -12.82 -1.03
N LEU A 262 -12.76 -12.55 -1.37
CA LEU A 262 -11.60 -13.34 -0.95
C LEU A 262 -11.38 -13.26 0.56
N TYR A 263 -11.29 -12.05 1.13
CA TYR A 263 -10.90 -11.88 2.53
C TYR A 263 -11.70 -12.72 3.52
N PRO A 264 -13.06 -12.73 3.48
CA PRO A 264 -13.82 -13.56 4.42
C PRO A 264 -13.73 -15.07 4.13
N ALA A 265 -13.18 -15.49 2.98
CA ALA A 265 -12.89 -16.89 2.68
C ALA A 265 -11.55 -17.37 3.28
N LEU A 266 -10.75 -16.46 3.84
CA LEU A 266 -9.47 -16.77 4.48
C LEU A 266 -9.66 -17.05 5.98
N ASP A 267 -8.86 -17.95 6.51
CA ASP A 267 -8.71 -18.13 7.96
C ASP A 267 -7.73 -17.09 8.55
N VAL A 268 -6.70 -16.71 7.77
CA VAL A 268 -5.70 -15.70 8.14
C VAL A 268 -5.07 -15.08 6.90
N ILE A 269 -4.71 -13.80 6.97
CA ILE A 269 -3.86 -13.16 5.96
C ILE A 269 -2.46 -12.94 6.52
N VAL A 270 -1.41 -13.10 5.69
CA VAL A 270 -0.03 -12.87 6.10
C VAL A 270 0.60 -11.72 5.32
N VAL A 271 1.37 -10.89 6.03
CA VAL A 271 2.15 -9.78 5.47
C VAL A 271 3.60 -9.91 5.96
N PRO A 272 4.36 -10.89 5.45
CA PRO A 272 5.70 -11.23 5.93
C PRO A 272 6.77 -10.34 5.28
N SER A 273 6.49 -9.05 5.09
CA SER A 273 7.38 -8.09 4.44
C SER A 273 8.75 -8.01 5.11
N LEU A 274 9.81 -7.83 4.29
CA LEU A 274 11.20 -7.91 4.76
C LEU A 274 11.84 -6.55 5.03
N ASN A 275 11.23 -5.46 4.61
CA ASN A 275 11.84 -4.15 4.79
C ASN A 275 10.83 -2.99 4.72
N SER A 276 11.31 -1.77 4.95
CA SER A 276 10.52 -0.53 5.04
C SER A 276 9.96 0.01 3.71
N THR A 277 10.00 -0.77 2.61
CA THR A 277 9.20 -0.49 1.42
C THR A 277 7.71 -0.81 1.65
N GLU A 278 7.40 -1.59 2.68
CA GLU A 278 6.07 -1.66 3.26
C GLU A 278 6.02 -0.78 4.51
N SER A 279 5.02 0.09 4.60
CA SER A 279 4.91 1.07 5.69
C SER A 279 3.63 0.98 6.51
N PHE A 280 2.71 0.10 6.09
CA PHE A 280 1.43 -0.08 6.79
C PHE A 280 0.78 -1.45 6.50
N GLY A 281 0.70 -1.86 5.21
CA GLY A 281 0.00 -3.06 4.80
C GLY A 281 -1.52 -2.88 4.78
N LEU A 282 -2.03 -2.07 3.84
CA LEU A 282 -3.47 -1.82 3.68
C LEU A 282 -4.32 -3.10 3.65
N VAL A 283 -3.79 -4.16 3.05
CA VAL A 283 -4.46 -5.46 2.92
C VAL A 283 -4.79 -6.10 4.26
N GLN A 284 -4.02 -5.80 5.32
CA GLN A 284 -4.32 -6.26 6.69
C GLN A 284 -5.65 -5.69 7.16
N VAL A 285 -5.81 -4.36 7.03
CA VAL A 285 -7.02 -3.67 7.49
C VAL A 285 -8.21 -4.05 6.61
N GLU A 286 -8.01 -4.23 5.31
CA GLU A 286 -9.05 -4.72 4.41
C GLU A 286 -9.54 -6.12 4.82
N ALA A 287 -8.63 -7.03 5.19
CA ALA A 287 -8.98 -8.35 5.73
C ALA A 287 -9.67 -8.25 7.10
N MET A 288 -9.17 -7.41 8.01
CA MET A 288 -9.75 -7.17 9.32
C MET A 288 -11.20 -6.65 9.23
N LEU A 289 -11.52 -5.80 8.24
CA LEU A 289 -12.89 -5.35 7.94
C LEU A 289 -13.83 -6.52 7.60
N CYS A 290 -13.29 -7.65 7.17
CA CYS A 290 -14.02 -8.88 6.85
C CYS A 290 -13.96 -9.93 7.97
N GLY A 291 -13.41 -9.59 9.15
CA GLY A 291 -13.25 -10.51 10.27
C GLY A 291 -12.09 -11.51 10.09
N THR A 292 -11.14 -11.23 9.20
CA THR A 292 -9.97 -12.07 8.94
C THR A 292 -8.76 -11.52 9.68
N PRO A 293 -8.17 -12.27 10.63
CA PRO A 293 -6.96 -11.91 11.34
C PRO A 293 -5.74 -11.79 10.42
N SER A 294 -4.75 -11.00 10.83
CA SER A 294 -3.51 -10.78 10.08
C SER A 294 -2.28 -11.17 10.89
N ILE A 295 -1.29 -11.77 10.22
CA ILE A 295 0.05 -11.94 10.78
C ILE A 295 1.01 -11.04 10.01
N ALA A 296 1.72 -10.18 10.72
CA ALA A 296 2.57 -9.16 10.15
C ALA A 296 4.00 -9.26 10.65
N SER A 297 4.98 -8.96 9.80
CA SER A 297 6.37 -8.78 10.24
C SER A 297 6.50 -7.63 11.23
N ASP A 298 7.42 -7.74 12.18
CA ASP A 298 7.79 -6.69 13.15
C ASP A 298 8.57 -5.55 12.47
N LEU A 299 7.89 -4.89 11.51
CA LEU A 299 8.40 -3.72 10.82
C LEU A 299 7.65 -2.47 11.28
N PRO A 300 8.34 -1.33 11.44
CA PRO A 300 7.71 -0.06 11.76
C PRO A 300 6.58 0.30 10.80
N GLY A 301 5.40 0.58 11.34
CA GLY A 301 4.19 0.85 10.59
C GLY A 301 3.42 -0.42 10.20
N VAL A 302 4.08 -1.45 9.69
CA VAL A 302 3.44 -2.72 9.25
C VAL A 302 2.80 -3.46 10.42
N ARG A 303 3.45 -3.47 11.57
CA ARG A 303 2.95 -4.08 12.82
C ARG A 303 1.75 -3.34 13.43
N GLN A 304 1.52 -2.08 13.05
CA GLN A 304 0.54 -1.20 13.71
C GLN A 304 -0.91 -1.67 13.59
N PRO A 305 -1.44 -2.13 12.44
CA PRO A 305 -2.79 -2.65 12.39
C PRO A 305 -3.04 -3.79 13.38
N VAL A 306 -2.13 -4.74 13.49
CA VAL A 306 -2.24 -5.87 14.44
C VAL A 306 -2.15 -5.38 15.89
N LEU A 307 -1.16 -4.55 16.23
CA LEU A 307 -0.98 -4.04 17.60
C LEU A 307 -2.16 -3.19 18.08
N GLN A 308 -2.78 -2.40 17.18
CA GLN A 308 -3.88 -1.51 17.54
C GLN A 308 -5.23 -2.22 17.66
N THR A 309 -5.42 -3.35 16.99
CA THR A 309 -6.68 -4.09 16.98
C THR A 309 -6.66 -5.37 17.81
N GLY A 310 -5.48 -5.95 18.02
CA GLY A 310 -5.35 -7.30 18.54
C GLY A 310 -5.85 -8.38 17.55
N MET A 311 -6.08 -8.04 16.28
CA MET A 311 -6.54 -8.98 15.26
C MET A 311 -5.37 -9.73 14.61
N GLY A 312 -4.68 -10.57 15.38
CA GLY A 312 -3.61 -11.42 14.89
C GLY A 312 -2.29 -11.27 15.65
N LYS A 313 -1.18 -11.57 14.99
CA LYS A 313 0.15 -11.62 15.61
C LYS A 313 1.21 -10.86 14.83
N VAL A 314 2.21 -10.37 15.56
CA VAL A 314 3.44 -9.79 14.99
C VAL A 314 4.57 -10.78 15.17
N VAL A 315 5.32 -11.03 14.10
CA VAL A 315 6.43 -12.01 14.09
C VAL A 315 7.75 -11.35 13.66
N PRO A 316 8.90 -11.87 14.09
CA PRO A 316 10.19 -11.38 13.64
C PRO A 316 10.33 -11.39 12.11
N VAL A 317 11.03 -10.40 11.56
CA VAL A 317 11.23 -10.27 10.11
C VAL A 317 12.03 -11.46 9.58
N GLY A 318 11.49 -12.16 8.57
CA GLY A 318 12.16 -13.28 7.90
C GLY A 318 12.14 -14.61 8.68
N ASP A 319 11.48 -14.67 9.80
CA ASP A 319 11.39 -15.89 10.64
C ASP A 319 10.19 -16.75 10.21
N SER A 320 10.47 -17.78 9.43
CA SER A 320 9.46 -18.71 8.90
C SER A 320 8.87 -19.63 9.98
N GLU A 321 9.65 -20.00 11.01
CA GLU A 321 9.15 -20.84 12.11
C GLU A 321 8.18 -20.04 12.98
N ALA A 322 8.55 -18.81 13.35
CA ALA A 322 7.66 -17.91 14.09
C ALA A 322 6.38 -17.61 13.28
N LEU A 323 6.49 -17.45 11.96
CA LEU A 323 5.33 -17.27 11.08
C LEU A 323 4.41 -18.49 11.10
N ALA A 324 4.97 -19.71 10.98
CA ALA A 324 4.20 -20.94 11.02
C ALA A 324 3.48 -21.10 12.36
N GLN A 325 4.20 -20.88 13.47
CA GLN A 325 3.62 -20.98 14.81
C GLN A 325 2.51 -19.93 15.03
N ALA A 326 2.69 -18.72 14.51
CA ALA A 326 1.66 -17.68 14.59
C ALA A 326 0.42 -18.04 13.75
N ILE A 327 0.59 -18.65 12.56
CA ILE A 327 -0.53 -19.14 11.75
C ILE A 327 -1.33 -20.19 12.53
N ILE A 328 -0.65 -21.19 13.10
CA ILE A 328 -1.27 -22.27 13.87
C ILE A 328 -2.05 -21.69 15.04
N ASP A 329 -1.42 -20.82 15.84
CA ASP A 329 -2.06 -20.23 17.01
C ASP A 329 -3.27 -19.35 16.67
N VAL A 330 -3.19 -18.54 15.60
CA VAL A 330 -4.31 -17.70 15.16
C VAL A 330 -5.47 -18.55 14.64
N VAL A 331 -5.19 -19.68 14.02
CA VAL A 331 -6.22 -20.61 13.52
C VAL A 331 -6.87 -21.38 14.69
N ASP A 332 -6.09 -21.82 15.66
CA ASP A 332 -6.58 -22.57 16.85
C ASP A 332 -7.44 -21.68 17.75
N ASN A 333 -7.09 -20.40 17.87
CA ASN A 333 -7.71 -19.45 18.79
C ASN A 333 -8.39 -18.29 18.03
N ARG A 334 -8.98 -18.56 16.87
CA ARG A 334 -9.49 -17.53 15.94
C ARG A 334 -10.39 -16.49 16.63
N ASP A 335 -11.26 -16.92 17.53
CA ASP A 335 -12.22 -16.03 18.20
C ASP A 335 -11.53 -14.96 19.06
N ASP A 336 -10.35 -15.24 19.58
CA ASP A 336 -9.54 -14.27 20.33
C ASP A 336 -8.99 -13.15 19.43
N TYR A 337 -8.87 -13.40 18.12
CA TYR A 337 -8.28 -12.50 17.12
C TYR A 337 -9.31 -11.83 16.21
N VAL A 338 -10.59 -11.99 16.43
CA VAL A 338 -11.63 -11.28 15.66
C VAL A 338 -12.22 -10.13 16.48
N ARG A 339 -12.43 -9.00 15.82
CA ARG A 339 -13.08 -7.83 16.41
C ARG A 339 -14.25 -7.39 15.54
N PRO A 340 -15.24 -6.69 16.13
CA PRO A 340 -16.36 -6.15 15.36
C PRO A 340 -15.88 -5.22 14.25
N ARG A 341 -16.46 -5.36 13.05
CA ARG A 341 -16.15 -4.53 11.88
C ARG A 341 -16.17 -3.03 12.21
N GLN A 342 -17.10 -2.61 13.05
CA GLN A 342 -17.28 -1.20 13.42
C GLN A 342 -16.02 -0.61 14.07
N GLU A 343 -15.31 -1.35 14.93
CA GLU A 343 -14.07 -0.90 15.56
C GLU A 343 -12.96 -0.63 14.53
N ILE A 344 -12.93 -1.42 13.46
CA ILE A 344 -11.95 -1.27 12.39
C ILE A 344 -12.30 -0.06 11.51
N VAL A 345 -13.60 0.10 11.16
CA VAL A 345 -14.10 1.24 10.40
C VAL A 345 -13.84 2.56 11.13
N GLU A 346 -14.04 2.63 12.44
CA GLU A 346 -13.80 3.83 13.24
C GLU A 346 -12.33 4.28 13.22
N ARG A 347 -11.40 3.33 13.11
CA ARG A 347 -9.96 3.62 13.04
C ARG A 347 -9.51 4.00 11.65
N TRP A 348 -9.99 3.29 10.63
CA TRP A 348 -9.54 3.44 9.24
C TRP A 348 -10.73 3.43 8.27
N ASN A 349 -11.03 4.60 7.75
CA ASN A 349 -11.99 4.77 6.68
C ASN A 349 -11.61 5.96 5.80
N ARG A 350 -12.16 6.03 4.61
CA ARG A 350 -11.88 7.08 3.63
C ARG A 350 -12.33 8.47 4.12
N GLU A 351 -13.51 8.54 4.75
CA GLU A 351 -14.13 9.80 5.21
C GLU A 351 -13.27 10.45 6.29
N ARG A 352 -12.82 9.67 7.27
CA ARG A 352 -11.93 10.14 8.33
C ARG A 352 -10.61 10.66 7.77
N THR A 353 -9.96 9.88 6.89
CA THR A 353 -8.71 10.32 6.26
C THR A 353 -8.89 11.62 5.50
N ALA A 354 -9.97 11.74 4.70
CA ALA A 354 -10.27 12.96 3.95
C ALA A 354 -10.53 14.16 4.90
N ALA A 355 -11.26 13.97 5.99
CA ALA A 355 -11.51 15.01 6.98
C ALA A 355 -10.22 15.49 7.68
N GLU A 356 -9.31 14.57 8.02
CA GLU A 356 -8.02 14.92 8.63
C GLU A 356 -7.11 15.69 7.63
N TYR A 357 -7.15 15.35 6.33
CA TYR A 357 -6.47 16.13 5.29
C TYR A 357 -7.10 17.51 5.08
N GLU A 358 -8.43 17.61 5.04
CA GLU A 358 -9.14 18.88 4.95
C GLU A 358 -8.77 19.80 6.12
N ALA A 359 -8.83 19.31 7.35
CA ALA A 359 -8.44 20.07 8.53
C ALA A 359 -6.97 20.53 8.48
N LEU A 360 -6.07 19.70 7.92
CA LEU A 360 -4.68 20.08 7.69
C LEU A 360 -4.58 21.20 6.63
N PHE A 361 -5.33 21.09 5.53
CA PHE A 361 -5.35 22.08 4.46
C PHE A 361 -5.89 23.43 4.94
N GLU A 362 -6.98 23.43 5.72
CA GLU A 362 -7.55 24.65 6.31
C GLU A 362 -6.55 25.36 7.22
N ARG A 363 -5.84 24.61 8.10
CA ARG A 363 -4.78 25.19 8.94
C ARG A 363 -3.65 25.83 8.12
N LEU A 364 -3.34 25.30 6.95
CA LEU A 364 -2.27 25.82 6.07
C LEU A 364 -2.72 27.03 5.23
N LEU A 365 -4.02 27.17 4.98
CA LEU A 365 -4.60 28.27 4.24
C LEU A 365 -5.05 29.42 5.15
N ALA A 366 -5.22 29.16 6.45
CA ALA A 366 -5.57 30.20 7.41
C ALA A 366 -4.51 31.32 7.41
N PRO A 367 -4.93 32.60 7.41
CA PRO A 367 -4.00 33.72 7.53
C PRO A 367 -3.16 33.56 8.80
N HIS A 368 -1.85 33.65 8.69
CA HIS A 368 -0.98 33.77 9.85
C HIS A 368 -1.22 35.14 10.50
N HIS A 369 -1.95 35.17 11.63
CA HIS A 369 -2.07 36.34 12.50
C HIS A 369 -0.81 36.56 13.30
#